data_10a72e04d9cd42e2c4e81fed9c522a62
#
_entry.id   10a72e04d9cd42e2c4e81fed9c522a62
#
_cell.length_a   1.000
_cell.length_b   1.000
_cell.length_c   1.000
_cell.angle_alpha   90.00
_cell.angle_beta   90.00
_cell.angle_gamma   90.00
#
_symmetry.space_group_name_H-M   'P 1'
#
loop_
_entity.id
_entity.type
_entity.pdbx_description
1 polymer ?
#
loop_
_entity_poly.entity_id
_entity_poly.type
_entity_poly.pdbx_seq_one_letter_code
_entity_poly.pdbx_strand_id
1 'polypeptide(L)'
;MRQFAIGAVIGVTIAMGLSWMVAQPRLGTWRVVDLTHSLHLAIPVWPGNPPFEFRNLARHAQGYYANAFSCAEHTGTHVDAPIHFAEAQRTMEQVPPSQLVGEACVLDVRDKVARDPDYRISARDLRDFENRYGQIPPGAFVIARTGWEERWTDPKRYINMDDKGVMHFPGFGADAAKLLVERNVAGVGIDTLSIDYGPSQDFIAHKILNGAGKIGLENLANLGALPPRGATVIVGALKIRDGSGAPARVLALVRR
;
A
#
# COMPACT_ATOMS: atom_id res chain seq x y z
N MET A 1 36.68 -54.56 -52.25
CA MET A 1 36.08 -53.22 -52.17
C MET A 1 34.97 -53.28 -51.14
N ARG A 2 35.20 -52.78 -49.90
CA ARG A 2 34.22 -52.73 -48.81
C ARG A 2 33.79 -51.29 -48.64
N GLN A 3 32.50 -51.01 -48.85
CA GLN A 3 31.91 -49.72 -48.58
C GLN A 3 31.58 -49.62 -47.10
N PHE A 4 32.08 -48.54 -46.47
CA PHE A 4 31.70 -48.14 -45.12
C PHE A 4 30.54 -47.16 -45.23
N ALA A 5 29.39 -47.51 -44.66
CA ALA A 5 28.26 -46.59 -44.46
C ALA A 5 28.47 -45.81 -43.17
N ILE A 6 28.48 -44.49 -43.28
CA ILE A 6 28.53 -43.57 -42.12
C ILE A 6 27.09 -43.32 -41.69
N GLY A 7 26.72 -43.89 -40.54
CA GLY A 7 25.44 -43.57 -39.90
C GLY A 7 25.52 -42.25 -39.12
N ALA A 8 24.72 -41.28 -39.50
CA ALA A 8 24.55 -40.05 -38.76
C ALA A 8 23.65 -40.29 -37.54
N VAL A 9 24.19 -40.12 -36.35
CA VAL A 9 23.42 -40.12 -35.10
C VAL A 9 22.90 -38.70 -34.88
N ILE A 10 21.60 -38.48 -35.05
CA ILE A 10 20.91 -37.23 -34.69
C ILE A 10 20.66 -37.27 -33.20
N GLY A 11 21.48 -36.54 -32.43
CA GLY A 11 21.26 -36.32 -31.02
C GLY A 11 20.09 -35.34 -30.78
N VAL A 12 18.96 -35.87 -30.35
CA VAL A 12 17.84 -35.04 -29.85
C VAL A 12 18.15 -34.62 -28.43
N THR A 13 18.56 -33.36 -28.26
CA THR A 13 18.73 -32.76 -26.93
C THR A 13 17.33 -32.33 -26.41
N ILE A 14 16.74 -33.14 -25.55
CA ILE A 14 15.51 -32.77 -24.83
C ILE A 14 15.94 -31.79 -23.72
N ALA A 15 15.73 -30.51 -23.94
CA ALA A 15 15.84 -29.50 -22.89
C ALA A 15 14.65 -29.70 -21.91
N MET A 16 14.88 -30.42 -20.81
CA MET A 16 13.95 -30.43 -19.67
C MET A 16 13.97 -29.04 -19.03
N GLY A 17 13.00 -28.20 -19.39
CA GLY A 17 12.70 -26.99 -18.65
C GLY A 17 12.20 -27.38 -17.26
N LEU A 18 13.07 -27.32 -16.24
CA LEU A 18 12.64 -27.35 -14.84
C LEU A 18 11.86 -26.07 -14.57
N SER A 19 10.54 -26.11 -14.73
CA SER A 19 9.65 -25.15 -14.10
C SER A 19 9.80 -25.32 -12.60
N TRP A 20 10.49 -24.37 -11.96
CA TRP A 20 10.45 -24.22 -10.52
C TRP A 20 9.03 -23.80 -10.13
N MET A 21 8.14 -24.77 -9.98
CA MET A 21 6.90 -24.56 -9.25
C MET A 21 7.30 -24.33 -7.78
N VAL A 22 7.49 -23.06 -7.41
CA VAL A 22 7.53 -22.69 -6.01
C VAL A 22 6.18 -23.09 -5.43
N ALA A 23 6.16 -24.20 -4.68
CA ALA A 23 4.98 -24.62 -3.96
C ALA A 23 4.58 -23.46 -3.04
N GLN A 24 3.48 -22.77 -3.37
CA GLN A 24 2.90 -21.77 -2.47
C GLN A 24 2.64 -22.46 -1.13
N PRO A 25 3.17 -21.92 -0.02
CA PRO A 25 2.84 -22.47 1.28
C PRO A 25 1.32 -22.49 1.40
N ARG A 26 0.75 -23.67 1.57
CA ARG A 26 -0.69 -23.84 1.75
C ARG A 26 -1.05 -23.29 3.13
N LEU A 27 -1.38 -22.01 3.21
CA LEU A 27 -2.01 -21.40 4.38
C LEU A 27 -3.47 -21.90 4.55
N GLY A 28 -3.69 -23.20 4.27
CA GLY A 28 -5.02 -23.81 4.34
C GLY A 28 -6.04 -23.11 3.45
N THR A 29 -7.04 -22.50 4.06
CA THR A 29 -8.15 -21.79 3.41
C THR A 29 -7.87 -20.30 3.12
N TRP A 30 -6.62 -19.82 3.27
CA TRP A 30 -6.26 -18.43 3.10
C TRP A 30 -5.57 -18.16 1.75
N ARG A 31 -5.86 -17.01 1.16
CA ARG A 31 -5.15 -16.41 0.03
C ARG A 31 -4.43 -15.17 0.54
N VAL A 32 -3.15 -15.02 0.19
CA VAL A 32 -2.40 -13.78 0.44
C VAL A 32 -2.63 -12.82 -0.72
N VAL A 33 -2.98 -11.59 -0.42
CA VAL A 33 -3.05 -10.47 -1.38
C VAL A 33 -1.96 -9.50 -1.02
N ASP A 34 -1.18 -9.09 -2.01
CA ASP A 34 -0.17 -8.05 -1.87
C ASP A 34 -0.80 -6.69 -2.15
N LEU A 35 -0.82 -5.83 -1.15
CA LEU A 35 -1.39 -4.48 -1.23
C LEU A 35 -0.31 -3.41 -1.45
N THR A 36 0.84 -3.80 -2.03
CA THR A 36 2.03 -2.96 -2.13
C THR A 36 2.42 -2.73 -3.58
N HIS A 37 2.66 -1.49 -3.95
CA HIS A 37 3.29 -1.14 -5.22
C HIS A 37 4.80 -1.40 -5.18
N SER A 38 5.38 -1.85 -6.30
CA SER A 38 6.82 -2.00 -6.42
C SER A 38 7.52 -0.64 -6.42
N LEU A 39 8.63 -0.52 -5.68
CA LEU A 39 9.48 0.65 -5.71
C LEU A 39 10.40 0.62 -6.94
N HIS A 40 10.41 1.69 -7.73
CA HIS A 40 11.29 1.88 -8.88
C HIS A 40 11.47 3.39 -9.17
N LEU A 41 12.42 3.72 -10.06
CA LEU A 41 12.82 5.12 -10.32
C LEU A 41 11.71 6.04 -10.85
N ALA A 42 10.64 5.50 -11.39
CA ALA A 42 9.54 6.26 -12.00
C ALA A 42 8.23 6.18 -11.20
N ILE A 43 8.27 5.91 -9.90
CA ILE A 43 7.05 5.91 -9.06
C ILE A 43 6.58 7.35 -8.80
N PRO A 44 5.25 7.55 -8.58
CA PRO A 44 4.78 8.81 -8.04
C PRO A 44 5.41 9.09 -6.68
N VAL A 45 5.86 10.32 -6.46
CA VAL A 45 6.32 10.82 -5.16
C VAL A 45 5.63 12.12 -4.84
N TRP A 46 5.50 12.44 -3.57
CA TRP A 46 4.96 13.73 -3.14
C TRP A 46 5.81 14.86 -3.70
N PRO A 47 5.19 15.91 -4.31
CA PRO A 47 5.94 17.03 -4.88
C PRO A 47 6.88 17.69 -3.87
N GLY A 48 8.16 17.81 -4.24
CA GLY A 48 9.21 18.33 -3.37
C GLY A 48 10.00 17.28 -2.58
N ASN A 49 9.52 16.04 -2.49
CA ASN A 49 10.31 14.97 -1.88
C ASN A 49 11.40 14.45 -2.84
N PRO A 50 12.52 13.95 -2.30
CA PRO A 50 13.55 13.28 -3.11
C PRO A 50 12.94 12.05 -3.79
N PRO A 51 13.33 11.77 -5.06
CA PRO A 51 12.87 10.58 -5.75
C PRO A 51 13.44 9.31 -5.11
N PHE A 52 12.81 8.17 -5.41
CA PHE A 52 13.40 6.87 -5.10
C PHE A 52 14.68 6.70 -5.93
N GLU A 53 15.78 6.42 -5.27
CA GLU A 53 17.06 6.14 -5.91
C GLU A 53 17.46 4.67 -5.74
N PHE A 54 18.10 4.13 -6.78
CA PHE A 54 18.53 2.74 -6.78
C PHE A 54 19.92 2.61 -7.40
N ARG A 55 20.89 2.11 -6.64
CA ARG A 55 22.26 1.97 -7.07
C ARG A 55 22.75 0.54 -6.92
N ASN A 56 23.30 -0.02 -7.99
CA ASN A 56 23.95 -1.31 -7.92
C ASN A 56 25.29 -1.23 -7.17
N LEU A 57 25.50 -2.15 -6.23
CA LEU A 57 26.75 -2.29 -5.46
C LEU A 57 27.60 -3.44 -5.98
N ALA A 58 26.98 -4.58 -6.36
CA ALA A 58 27.67 -5.75 -6.88
C ALA A 58 26.82 -6.51 -7.88
N ARG A 59 27.43 -7.15 -8.85
CA ARG A 59 26.83 -8.05 -9.84
C ARG A 59 27.33 -9.47 -9.63
N HIS A 60 26.63 -10.46 -10.14
CA HIS A 60 27.00 -11.90 -10.02
C HIS A 60 28.45 -12.22 -10.45
N ALA A 61 29.02 -11.43 -11.37
CA ALA A 61 30.43 -11.56 -11.75
C ALA A 61 31.40 -11.32 -10.58
N GLN A 62 30.95 -10.65 -9.51
CA GLN A 62 31.71 -10.40 -8.27
C GLN A 62 31.32 -11.37 -7.14
N GLY A 63 30.57 -12.45 -7.47
CA GLY A 63 30.19 -13.50 -6.54
C GLY A 63 28.81 -13.31 -5.89
N TYR A 64 28.20 -12.13 -5.93
CA TYR A 64 26.88 -11.86 -5.36
C TYR A 64 26.19 -10.69 -6.07
N TYR A 65 24.89 -10.50 -5.81
CA TYR A 65 24.11 -9.38 -6.35
C TYR A 65 23.60 -8.51 -5.20
N ALA A 66 23.95 -7.23 -5.20
CA ALA A 66 23.55 -6.30 -4.16
C ALA A 66 23.28 -4.90 -4.71
N ASN A 67 22.34 -4.23 -4.10
CA ASN A 67 21.99 -2.85 -4.41
C ASN A 67 21.84 -2.02 -3.13
N ALA A 68 21.97 -0.71 -3.27
CA ALA A 68 21.56 0.28 -2.29
C ALA A 68 20.38 1.08 -2.83
N PHE A 69 19.53 1.59 -1.96
CA PHE A 69 18.47 2.53 -2.32
C PHE A 69 18.41 3.67 -1.31
N SER A 70 17.85 4.81 -1.73
CA SER A 70 17.47 5.91 -0.86
C SER A 70 16.10 6.45 -1.28
N CYS A 71 15.33 6.92 -0.31
CA CYS A 71 14.04 7.56 -0.50
C CYS A 71 13.62 8.31 0.76
N ALA A 72 12.60 9.16 0.64
CA ALA A 72 11.91 9.68 1.81
C ALA A 72 11.14 8.56 2.53
N GLU A 73 10.86 8.74 3.83
CA GLU A 73 10.08 7.79 4.64
C GLU A 73 8.69 7.53 4.05
N HIS A 74 8.06 8.57 3.47
CA HIS A 74 6.74 8.53 2.86
C HIS A 74 6.82 8.30 1.35
N THR A 75 7.44 7.19 0.94
CA THR A 75 7.66 6.85 -0.47
C THR A 75 7.02 5.51 -0.84
N GLY A 76 6.28 5.49 -1.96
CA GLY A 76 5.56 4.32 -2.44
C GLY A 76 4.45 3.91 -1.46
N THR A 77 4.12 2.62 -1.39
CA THR A 77 3.25 2.11 -0.33
C THR A 77 3.97 2.20 1.00
N HIS A 78 3.43 2.97 1.93
CA HIS A 78 4.09 3.28 3.20
C HIS A 78 3.10 3.39 4.35
N VAL A 79 3.64 3.53 5.56
CA VAL A 79 2.90 3.80 6.79
C VAL A 79 3.33 5.14 7.37
N ASP A 80 2.36 5.92 7.83
CA ASP A 80 2.57 7.12 8.65
C ASP A 80 2.47 6.75 10.11
N ALA A 81 3.54 7.02 10.86
CA ALA A 81 3.52 6.91 12.31
C ALA A 81 2.76 8.09 12.94
N PRO A 82 2.22 7.96 14.14
CA PRO A 82 1.48 9.05 14.79
C PRO A 82 2.25 10.36 14.94
N ILE A 83 3.57 10.32 15.07
CA ILE A 83 4.43 11.51 15.16
C ILE A 83 4.37 12.38 13.89
N HIS A 84 3.98 11.82 12.74
CA HIS A 84 4.02 12.52 11.46
C HIS A 84 3.28 13.86 11.48
N PHE A 85 2.08 13.91 12.06
CA PHE A 85 1.28 15.14 12.20
C PHE A 85 0.91 15.50 13.64
N ALA A 86 1.49 14.80 14.63
CA ALA A 86 1.18 15.06 16.03
C ALA A 86 2.45 15.01 16.89
N GLU A 87 2.90 16.18 17.34
CA GLU A 87 4.03 16.35 18.24
C GLU A 87 3.89 15.46 19.49
N ALA A 88 4.99 14.91 19.98
CA ALA A 88 5.07 14.01 21.13
C ALA A 88 4.29 12.70 21.01
N GLN A 89 3.82 12.33 19.84
CA GLN A 89 3.27 11.01 19.55
C GLN A 89 4.36 9.99 19.22
N ARG A 90 3.96 8.73 19.07
CA ARG A 90 4.87 7.59 18.83
C ARG A 90 5.52 7.68 17.45
N THR A 91 6.84 7.51 17.43
CA THR A 91 7.65 7.31 16.22
C THR A 91 7.48 5.89 15.69
N MET A 92 8.00 5.62 14.48
CA MET A 92 7.75 4.36 13.76
C MET A 92 8.18 3.12 14.56
N GLU A 93 9.34 3.15 15.21
CA GLU A 93 9.82 2.02 16.02
C GLU A 93 9.00 1.79 17.30
N GLN A 94 8.23 2.79 17.72
CA GLN A 94 7.39 2.76 18.92
C GLN A 94 5.94 2.29 18.61
N VAL A 95 5.57 2.17 17.34
CA VAL A 95 4.27 1.60 16.96
C VAL A 95 4.24 0.13 17.41
N PRO A 96 3.29 -0.26 18.27
CA PRO A 96 3.25 -1.62 18.79
C PRO A 96 2.87 -2.61 17.69
N PRO A 97 3.45 -3.84 17.66
CA PRO A 97 3.12 -4.85 16.66
C PRO A 97 1.63 -5.19 16.58
N SER A 98 0.91 -5.10 17.70
CA SER A 98 -0.55 -5.30 17.76
C SER A 98 -1.34 -4.26 16.96
N GLN A 99 -0.76 -3.08 16.67
CA GLN A 99 -1.36 -2.06 15.81
C GLN A 99 -1.04 -2.26 14.33
N LEU A 100 -0.10 -3.16 14.00
CA LEU A 100 0.32 -3.48 12.62
C LEU A 100 -0.44 -4.67 12.02
N VAL A 101 -1.35 -5.27 12.79
CA VAL A 101 -2.19 -6.39 12.34
C VAL A 101 -3.63 -6.16 12.80
N GLY A 102 -4.57 -6.23 11.85
CA GLY A 102 -5.99 -6.01 12.18
C GLY A 102 -6.93 -6.41 11.06
N GLU A 103 -8.23 -6.49 11.37
CA GLU A 103 -9.28 -6.73 10.36
C GLU A 103 -9.34 -5.56 9.37
N ALA A 104 -9.48 -5.86 8.08
CA ALA A 104 -9.77 -4.87 7.04
C ALA A 104 -11.29 -4.64 6.94
N CYS A 105 -11.70 -3.37 7.05
CA CYS A 105 -13.02 -2.86 6.64
C CYS A 105 -12.82 -2.05 5.36
N VAL A 106 -13.19 -2.60 4.20
CA VAL A 106 -12.93 -1.98 2.89
C VAL A 106 -14.15 -1.20 2.43
N LEU A 107 -14.02 0.12 2.44
CA LEU A 107 -15.03 1.07 2.03
C LEU A 107 -14.85 1.41 0.54
N ASP A 108 -15.72 0.90 -0.32
CA ASP A 108 -15.69 1.19 -1.76
C ASP A 108 -16.43 2.51 -2.06
N VAL A 109 -15.69 3.54 -2.46
CA VAL A 109 -16.19 4.88 -2.79
C VAL A 109 -15.96 5.26 -4.25
N ARG A 110 -15.59 4.31 -5.10
CA ARG A 110 -15.24 4.57 -6.52
C ARG A 110 -16.33 5.33 -7.28
N ASP A 111 -17.61 4.99 -7.08
CA ASP A 111 -18.72 5.67 -7.75
C ASP A 111 -18.85 7.15 -7.36
N LYS A 112 -18.41 7.52 -6.16
CA LYS A 112 -18.37 8.89 -5.66
C LYS A 112 -17.18 9.64 -6.23
N VAL A 113 -16.01 9.01 -6.21
CA VAL A 113 -14.77 9.54 -6.79
C VAL A 113 -14.88 9.76 -8.31
N ALA A 114 -15.60 8.89 -9.02
CA ALA A 114 -15.84 9.08 -10.44
C ALA A 114 -16.63 10.36 -10.77
N ARG A 115 -17.40 10.89 -9.82
CA ARG A 115 -18.18 12.15 -9.97
C ARG A 115 -17.43 13.37 -9.43
N ASP A 116 -16.56 13.14 -8.44
CA ASP A 116 -15.78 14.17 -7.77
C ASP A 116 -14.40 13.61 -7.40
N PRO A 117 -13.34 13.97 -8.14
CA PRO A 117 -11.99 13.49 -7.86
C PRO A 117 -11.48 13.97 -6.49
N ASP A 118 -12.01 15.06 -5.96
CA ASP A 118 -11.66 15.61 -4.64
C ASP A 118 -12.61 15.13 -3.54
N TYR A 119 -13.26 13.98 -3.78
CA TYR A 119 -14.24 13.44 -2.86
C TYR A 119 -13.69 13.28 -1.45
N ARG A 120 -14.37 13.88 -0.49
CA ARG A 120 -14.07 13.75 0.93
C ARG A 120 -14.95 12.67 1.55
N ILE A 121 -14.35 11.55 1.90
CA ILE A 121 -15.00 10.45 2.60
C ILE A 121 -15.56 10.97 3.92
N SER A 122 -16.86 10.81 4.13
CA SER A 122 -17.59 11.38 5.25
C SER A 122 -17.95 10.34 6.32
N ALA A 123 -18.33 10.83 7.51
CA ALA A 123 -18.89 9.98 8.54
C ALA A 123 -20.17 9.24 8.09
N ARG A 124 -20.91 9.81 7.12
CA ARG A 124 -22.07 9.14 6.52
C ARG A 124 -21.66 7.89 5.75
N ASP A 125 -20.59 7.95 4.98
CA ASP A 125 -20.07 6.79 4.23
C ASP A 125 -19.72 5.63 5.16
N LEU A 126 -19.10 5.96 6.30
CA LEU A 126 -18.77 4.98 7.32
C LEU A 126 -20.02 4.36 7.97
N ARG A 127 -21.03 5.19 8.29
CA ARG A 127 -22.29 4.69 8.83
C ARG A 127 -23.06 3.84 7.82
N ASP A 128 -23.08 4.21 6.55
CA ASP A 128 -23.68 3.42 5.48
C ASP A 128 -22.97 2.07 5.33
N PHE A 129 -21.64 2.05 5.46
CA PHE A 129 -20.85 0.82 5.53
C PHE A 129 -21.24 -0.03 6.75
N GLU A 130 -21.31 0.59 7.94
CA GLU A 130 -21.69 -0.10 9.18
C GLU A 130 -23.10 -0.68 9.11
N ASN A 131 -24.05 0.04 8.54
CA ASN A 131 -25.44 -0.42 8.34
C ASN A 131 -25.48 -1.67 7.44
N ARG A 132 -24.60 -1.78 6.47
CA ARG A 132 -24.59 -2.89 5.52
C ARG A 132 -23.76 -4.09 5.99
N TYR A 133 -22.65 -3.86 6.68
CA TYR A 133 -21.66 -4.90 6.98
C TYR A 133 -21.38 -5.08 8.47
N GLY A 134 -22.09 -4.36 9.33
CA GLY A 134 -21.86 -4.34 10.77
C GLY A 134 -20.83 -3.30 11.21
N GLN A 135 -20.88 -2.98 12.49
CA GLN A 135 -20.06 -1.95 13.12
C GLN A 135 -18.56 -2.21 12.90
N ILE A 136 -17.80 -1.14 12.63
CA ILE A 136 -16.35 -1.19 12.54
C ILE A 136 -15.78 -1.57 13.92
N PRO A 137 -15.05 -2.70 14.04
CA PRO A 137 -14.56 -3.14 15.33
C PRO A 137 -13.32 -2.33 15.76
N PRO A 138 -13.09 -2.18 17.08
CA PRO A 138 -11.85 -1.62 17.58
C PRO A 138 -10.63 -2.40 17.07
N GLY A 139 -9.55 -1.69 16.73
CA GLY A 139 -8.33 -2.28 16.19
C GLY A 139 -8.40 -2.67 14.70
N ALA A 140 -9.50 -2.38 14.00
CA ALA A 140 -9.59 -2.59 12.54
C ALA A 140 -8.79 -1.54 11.76
N PHE A 141 -8.47 -1.88 10.51
CA PHE A 141 -8.07 -0.92 9.48
C PHE A 141 -9.27 -0.58 8.60
N VAL A 142 -9.62 0.69 8.48
CA VAL A 142 -10.61 1.15 7.52
C VAL A 142 -9.88 1.59 6.26
N ILE A 143 -10.09 0.85 5.18
CA ILE A 143 -9.40 1.04 3.92
C ILE A 143 -10.38 1.60 2.89
N ALA A 144 -10.10 2.81 2.41
CA ALA A 144 -10.86 3.41 1.33
C ALA A 144 -10.36 2.89 -0.02
N ARG A 145 -11.23 2.25 -0.78
CA ARG A 145 -11.02 1.88 -2.18
C ARG A 145 -11.59 2.97 -3.07
N THR A 146 -10.71 3.78 -3.63
CA THR A 146 -11.10 4.91 -4.49
C THR A 146 -10.96 4.60 -5.97
N GLY A 147 -10.20 3.55 -6.33
CA GLY A 147 -9.83 3.20 -7.70
C GLY A 147 -8.65 4.02 -8.22
N TRP A 148 -8.02 4.81 -7.35
CA TRP A 148 -6.89 5.65 -7.74
C TRP A 148 -5.65 4.82 -8.09
N GLU A 149 -5.50 3.64 -7.48
CA GLU A 149 -4.42 2.68 -7.76
C GLU A 149 -4.22 2.36 -9.25
N GLU A 150 -5.30 2.45 -10.05
CA GLU A 150 -5.26 2.20 -11.50
C GLU A 150 -4.41 3.23 -12.27
N ARG A 151 -4.10 4.37 -11.65
CA ARG A 151 -3.30 5.45 -12.22
C ARG A 151 -1.80 5.33 -11.88
N TRP A 152 -1.41 4.39 -11.00
CA TRP A 152 -0.05 4.28 -10.46
C TRP A 152 1.06 4.26 -11.51
N THR A 153 0.85 3.64 -12.65
CA THR A 153 1.84 3.53 -13.73
C THR A 153 2.09 4.83 -14.49
N ASP A 154 1.26 5.85 -14.25
CA ASP A 154 1.41 7.20 -14.81
C ASP A 154 1.50 8.22 -13.66
N PRO A 155 2.71 8.62 -13.25
CA PRO A 155 2.90 9.53 -12.11
C PRO A 155 2.17 10.85 -12.25
N LYS A 156 2.04 11.40 -13.46
CA LYS A 156 1.30 12.65 -13.69
C LYS A 156 -0.20 12.48 -13.42
N ARG A 157 -0.79 11.39 -13.92
CA ARG A 157 -2.19 11.07 -13.67
C ARG A 157 -2.46 10.69 -12.22
N TYR A 158 -1.48 10.06 -11.56
CA TYR A 158 -1.61 9.67 -10.16
C TYR A 158 -1.54 10.88 -9.22
N ILE A 159 -0.54 11.75 -9.40
CA ILE A 159 -0.39 13.02 -8.66
C ILE A 159 -1.55 13.96 -8.99
N ASN A 160 -1.99 13.99 -10.26
CA ASN A 160 -3.12 14.77 -10.76
C ASN A 160 -3.09 16.23 -10.32
N MET A 161 -1.95 16.89 -10.51
CA MET A 161 -1.71 18.28 -10.14
C MET A 161 -2.13 19.22 -11.27
N ASP A 162 -2.88 20.26 -10.96
CA ASP A 162 -3.31 21.31 -11.88
C ASP A 162 -2.20 22.33 -12.17
N ASP A 163 -2.47 23.29 -13.07
CA ASP A 163 -1.52 24.35 -13.45
C ASP A 163 -1.22 25.34 -12.31
N LYS A 164 -1.99 25.31 -11.21
CA LYS A 164 -1.77 26.13 -10.02
C LYS A 164 -0.98 25.39 -8.95
N GLY A 165 -0.58 24.13 -9.22
CA GLY A 165 0.14 23.30 -8.28
C GLY A 165 -0.74 22.64 -7.23
N VAL A 166 -2.07 22.59 -7.42
CA VAL A 166 -3.01 21.91 -6.54
C VAL A 166 -3.20 20.48 -7.02
N MET A 167 -3.01 19.51 -6.13
CA MET A 167 -3.31 18.12 -6.41
C MET A 167 -4.81 17.83 -6.22
N HIS A 168 -5.33 16.91 -7.03
CA HIS A 168 -6.75 16.54 -7.03
C HIS A 168 -6.91 15.03 -6.92
N PHE A 169 -7.14 14.53 -5.71
CA PHE A 169 -7.42 13.13 -5.40
C PHE A 169 -8.28 13.02 -4.13
N PRO A 170 -9.04 11.92 -3.96
CA PRO A 170 -9.93 11.75 -2.81
C PRO A 170 -9.15 11.45 -1.52
N GLY A 171 -9.79 11.73 -0.37
CA GLY A 171 -9.26 11.41 0.95
C GLY A 171 -10.32 11.44 2.03
N PHE A 172 -9.93 11.27 3.29
CA PHE A 172 -10.84 11.30 4.43
C PHE A 172 -11.18 12.73 4.85
N GLY A 173 -12.45 12.98 5.11
CA GLY A 173 -12.92 14.23 5.72
C GLY A 173 -12.75 14.20 7.24
N ALA A 174 -12.78 15.40 7.85
CA ALA A 174 -12.63 15.58 9.30
C ALA A 174 -13.67 14.82 10.13
N ASP A 175 -14.92 14.74 9.65
CA ASP A 175 -16.00 14.03 10.33
C ASP A 175 -15.82 12.51 10.28
N ALA A 176 -15.33 11.97 9.17
CA ALA A 176 -14.93 10.58 9.05
C ALA A 176 -13.77 10.25 9.99
N ALA A 177 -12.71 11.07 9.98
CA ALA A 177 -11.55 10.88 10.85
C ALA A 177 -11.95 10.86 12.34
N LYS A 178 -12.84 11.77 12.78
CA LYS A 178 -13.38 11.79 14.15
C LYS A 178 -14.14 10.49 14.49
N LEU A 179 -15.03 10.04 13.60
CA LEU A 179 -15.79 8.81 13.80
C LEU A 179 -14.86 7.59 13.89
N LEU A 180 -13.79 7.54 13.09
CA LEU A 180 -12.80 6.46 13.12
C LEU A 180 -12.01 6.45 14.44
N VAL A 181 -11.71 7.62 15.00
CA VAL A 181 -11.15 7.72 16.36
C VAL A 181 -12.13 7.18 17.41
N GLU A 182 -13.41 7.54 17.34
CA GLU A 182 -14.48 7.01 18.22
C GLU A 182 -14.61 5.49 18.12
N ARG A 183 -14.45 4.92 16.92
CA ARG A 183 -14.45 3.46 16.67
C ARG A 183 -13.17 2.78 17.17
N ASN A 184 -12.19 3.55 17.62
CA ASN A 184 -10.89 3.08 18.09
C ASN A 184 -10.18 2.15 17.09
N VAL A 185 -10.17 2.54 15.80
CA VAL A 185 -9.46 1.79 14.75
C VAL A 185 -7.95 1.75 15.01
N ALA A 186 -7.23 0.77 14.47
CA ALA A 186 -5.76 0.73 14.48
C ALA A 186 -5.18 1.82 13.57
N GLY A 187 -5.80 2.00 12.43
CA GLY A 187 -5.41 2.97 11.41
C GLY A 187 -6.39 3.02 10.25
N VAL A 188 -6.05 3.82 9.27
CA VAL A 188 -6.76 3.94 8.01
C VAL A 188 -5.85 3.56 6.84
N GLY A 189 -6.43 3.25 5.69
CA GLY A 189 -5.69 3.00 4.46
C GLY A 189 -6.39 3.61 3.25
N ILE A 190 -5.62 3.94 2.21
CA ILE A 190 -6.13 4.51 0.96
C ILE A 190 -5.18 4.22 -0.20
N ASP A 191 -5.70 4.21 -1.41
CA ASP A 191 -4.95 4.04 -2.66
C ASP A 191 -4.52 5.36 -3.32
N THR A 192 -4.44 6.46 -2.55
CA THR A 192 -3.97 7.79 -2.99
C THR A 192 -2.65 8.17 -2.33
N LEU A 193 -2.05 9.31 -2.76
CA LEU A 193 -0.81 9.87 -2.21
C LEU A 193 -0.94 10.34 -0.76
N SER A 194 -2.16 10.57 -0.28
CA SER A 194 -2.43 11.06 1.08
C SER A 194 -3.76 10.54 1.59
N ILE A 195 -3.86 10.32 2.91
CA ILE A 195 -5.15 10.07 3.58
C ILE A 195 -6.04 11.32 3.60
N ASP A 196 -5.47 12.53 3.52
CA ASP A 196 -6.24 13.74 3.23
C ASP A 196 -6.52 13.85 1.73
N TYR A 197 -7.61 14.54 1.33
CA TYR A 197 -7.89 14.81 -0.07
C TYR A 197 -6.89 15.79 -0.69
N GLY A 198 -6.66 15.71 -2.00
CA GLY A 198 -5.58 16.45 -2.69
C GLY A 198 -5.50 17.95 -2.41
N PRO A 199 -6.61 18.72 -2.47
CA PRO A 199 -6.59 20.15 -2.19
C PRO A 199 -6.44 20.53 -0.71
N SER A 200 -6.31 19.55 0.21
CA SER A 200 -6.16 19.83 1.65
C SER A 200 -4.88 20.62 1.92
N GLN A 201 -5.02 21.75 2.60
CA GLN A 201 -3.90 22.58 3.06
C GLN A 201 -3.64 22.43 4.56
N ASP A 202 -4.62 21.94 5.30
CA ASP A 202 -4.58 21.81 6.74
C ASP A 202 -4.28 20.40 7.23
N PHE A 203 -4.34 19.40 6.33
CA PHE A 203 -4.11 17.99 6.63
C PHE A 203 -4.92 17.49 7.82
N ILE A 204 -6.21 17.86 7.84
CA ILE A 204 -7.07 17.69 9.01
C ILE A 204 -7.31 16.22 9.37
N ALA A 205 -7.38 15.32 8.39
CA ALA A 205 -7.53 13.88 8.65
C ALA A 205 -6.29 13.33 9.34
N HIS A 206 -5.08 13.66 8.85
CA HIS A 206 -3.83 13.31 9.53
C HIS A 206 -3.79 13.82 10.97
N LYS A 207 -4.04 15.12 11.18
CA LYS A 207 -3.99 15.74 12.52
C LYS A 207 -4.92 15.04 13.51
N ILE A 208 -6.15 14.70 13.09
CA ILE A 208 -7.12 14.02 13.94
C ILE A 208 -6.68 12.58 14.23
N LEU A 209 -6.29 11.81 13.20
CA LEU A 209 -5.95 10.41 13.32
C LEU A 209 -4.61 10.22 14.04
N ASN A 210 -3.55 10.90 13.61
CA ASN A 210 -2.24 10.82 14.25
C ASN A 210 -2.28 11.36 15.69
N GLY A 211 -3.02 12.46 15.94
CA GLY A 211 -3.24 13.01 17.27
C GLY A 211 -3.89 12.02 18.23
N ALA A 212 -4.72 11.12 17.72
CA ALA A 212 -5.32 9.99 18.46
C ALA A 212 -4.46 8.72 18.44
N GLY A 213 -3.20 8.79 17.97
CA GLY A 213 -2.27 7.67 17.93
C GLY A 213 -2.60 6.62 16.86
N LYS A 214 -3.38 6.97 15.83
CA LYS A 214 -3.72 6.08 14.71
C LYS A 214 -2.68 6.23 13.59
N ILE A 215 -2.44 5.13 12.84
CA ILE A 215 -1.52 5.11 11.71
C ILE A 215 -2.26 5.31 10.39
N GLY A 216 -1.57 5.89 9.38
CA GLY A 216 -2.01 5.98 7.99
C GLY A 216 -1.32 4.94 7.13
N LEU A 217 -2.00 4.40 6.13
CA LEU A 217 -1.43 3.58 5.05
C LEU A 217 -1.77 4.24 3.73
N GLU A 218 -0.76 4.65 2.99
CA GLU A 218 -0.94 5.38 1.74
C GLU A 218 -0.40 4.62 0.55
N ASN A 219 -0.89 4.98 -0.64
CA ASN A 219 -0.50 4.32 -1.89
C ASN A 219 -0.71 2.80 -1.83
N LEU A 220 -1.85 2.34 -1.32
CA LEU A 220 -2.19 0.93 -1.32
C LEU A 220 -2.54 0.43 -2.74
N ALA A 221 -2.29 -0.84 -2.99
CA ALA A 221 -2.53 -1.53 -4.26
C ALA A 221 -3.51 -2.69 -4.11
N ASN A 222 -4.09 -3.13 -5.24
CA ASN A 222 -4.89 -4.35 -5.33
C ASN A 222 -6.11 -4.39 -4.38
N LEU A 223 -6.65 -3.23 -4.02
CA LEU A 223 -7.79 -3.13 -3.10
C LEU A 223 -9.04 -3.83 -3.62
N GLY A 224 -9.14 -3.96 -4.95
CA GLY A 224 -10.21 -4.73 -5.62
C GLY A 224 -10.24 -6.21 -5.29
N ALA A 225 -9.15 -6.77 -4.78
CA ALA A 225 -9.06 -8.17 -4.40
C ALA A 225 -9.56 -8.47 -2.97
N LEU A 226 -9.91 -7.42 -2.21
CA LEU A 226 -10.38 -7.55 -0.83
C LEU A 226 -11.91 -7.59 -0.76
N PRO A 227 -12.50 -8.44 0.11
CA PRO A 227 -13.90 -8.34 0.47
C PRO A 227 -14.13 -7.11 1.36
N PRO A 228 -15.38 -6.62 1.49
CA PRO A 228 -15.70 -5.53 2.40
C PRO A 228 -15.30 -5.80 3.85
N ARG A 229 -15.31 -7.07 4.29
CA ARG A 229 -14.91 -7.53 5.64
C ARG A 229 -14.29 -8.92 5.60
N GLY A 230 -13.61 -9.31 6.68
CA GLY A 230 -13.08 -10.66 6.87
C GLY A 230 -11.69 -10.91 6.29
N ALA A 231 -11.04 -9.89 5.73
CA ALA A 231 -9.61 -9.92 5.46
C ALA A 231 -8.84 -9.46 6.71
N THR A 232 -7.62 -9.96 6.89
CA THR A 232 -6.68 -9.48 7.91
C THR A 232 -5.52 -8.79 7.23
N VAL A 233 -5.30 -7.51 7.55
CA VAL A 233 -4.15 -6.73 7.08
C VAL A 233 -2.95 -6.97 8.00
N ILE A 234 -1.78 -7.08 7.39
CA ILE A 234 -0.48 -7.18 8.04
C ILE A 234 0.43 -6.11 7.42
N VAL A 235 0.95 -5.21 8.26
CA VAL A 235 1.81 -4.10 7.85
C VAL A 235 3.26 -4.42 8.22
N GLY A 236 4.08 -4.73 7.22
CA GLY A 236 5.52 -4.97 7.36
C GLY A 236 6.32 -3.69 7.06
N ALA A 237 6.35 -2.76 8.00
CA ALA A 237 7.07 -1.50 7.85
C ALA A 237 8.53 -1.61 8.30
N LEU A 238 9.42 -0.79 7.72
CA LEU A 238 10.76 -0.62 8.24
C LEU A 238 10.69 0.00 9.65
N LYS A 239 11.38 -0.60 10.60
CA LYS A 239 11.40 -0.14 12.00
C LYS A 239 12.46 0.95 12.19
N ILE A 240 12.20 2.14 11.67
CA ILE A 240 13.13 3.27 11.68
C ILE A 240 13.04 3.96 13.06
N ARG A 241 14.19 4.11 13.73
CA ARG A 241 14.27 4.87 14.97
C ARG A 241 14.02 6.35 14.68
N ASP A 242 13.19 6.98 15.51
CA ASP A 242 12.76 8.39 15.38
C ASP A 242 12.05 8.69 14.05
N GLY A 243 11.66 7.65 13.28
CA GLY A 243 11.00 7.81 11.98
C GLY A 243 9.57 8.32 12.11
N SER A 244 9.18 9.21 11.18
CA SER A 244 7.82 9.71 11.05
C SER A 244 6.92 8.77 10.25
N GLY A 245 7.52 7.84 9.52
CA GLY A 245 6.86 6.84 8.69
C GLY A 245 7.88 5.85 8.14
N ALA A 246 7.44 4.96 7.28
CA ALA A 246 8.34 4.03 6.60
C ALA A 246 7.70 3.37 5.38
N PRO A 247 8.46 3.11 4.29
CA PRO A 247 8.03 2.18 3.25
C PRO A 247 7.65 0.84 3.86
N ALA A 248 6.55 0.25 3.37
CA ALA A 248 5.99 -0.95 3.96
C ALA A 248 5.60 -1.99 2.92
N ARG A 249 5.76 -3.28 3.24
CA ARG A 249 5.08 -4.36 2.55
C ARG A 249 3.76 -4.64 3.26
N VAL A 250 2.66 -4.19 2.67
CA VAL A 250 1.32 -4.41 3.21
C VAL A 250 0.71 -5.63 2.56
N LEU A 251 0.29 -6.59 3.36
CA LEU A 251 -0.32 -7.84 2.92
C LEU A 251 -1.72 -7.99 3.51
N ALA A 252 -2.59 -8.71 2.80
CA ALA A 252 -3.86 -9.12 3.36
C ALA A 252 -4.05 -10.63 3.26
N LEU A 253 -4.53 -11.24 4.34
CA LEU A 253 -5.00 -12.62 4.37
C LEU A 253 -6.51 -12.62 4.12
N VAL A 254 -6.94 -13.26 3.04
CA VAL A 254 -8.35 -13.37 2.64
C VAL A 254 -8.76 -14.84 2.67
N ARG A 255 -9.88 -15.17 3.31
CA ARG A 255 -10.43 -16.53 3.25
C ARG A 255 -10.86 -16.85 1.80
N ARG A 256 -10.58 -18.08 1.38
CA ARG A 256 -11.04 -18.62 0.08
C ARG A 256 -12.50 -19.01 0.15
#